data_62b394cdba636fed7b5c2e16d3fed19b
#
_entry.id   62b394cdba636fed7b5c2e16d3fed19b
#
_cell.length_a   1.000
_cell.length_b   1.000
_cell.length_c   1.000
_cell.angle_alpha   90.00
_cell.angle_beta   90.00
_cell.angle_gamma   90.00
#
_symmetry.space_group_name_H-M   'P 1'
#
loop_
_entity.id
_entity.type
_entity.pdbx_description
1 polymer ?
#
loop_
_entity_poly.entity_id
_entity_poly.type
_entity_poly.pdbx_seq_one_letter_code
_entity_poly.pdbx_strand_id
1 'polypeptide(L)'
;MLAAACTSTPAASPPPGKATASGKATASGKATASGKARAGHRAKAVTGVVQSVSASSLEVKSRKIVKTIALDTATRYSRGHTSVTAAALTKGERVRVRLVVGDAAPTAATIVIMFPKISGTVSALSASGFTLTSRGGVVHRITVSPSTSYKVRKAAASASSLHDGVKVTVSGTLRASGAMAAKTVDILP
;
A
#
# COMPACT_ATOMS: atom_id res chain seq x y z
N MET A 1 55.80 -1.71 -16.27
CA MET A 1 55.85 -1.45 -17.72
C MET A 1 54.48 -1.11 -18.24
N LEU A 2 54.42 0.01 -18.86
CA LEU A 2 53.50 0.68 -19.77
C LEU A 2 52.07 1.00 -19.29
N ALA A 3 51.90 2.30 -19.09
CA ALA A 3 50.67 3.04 -19.11
C ALA A 3 50.10 3.20 -20.52
N ALA A 4 48.78 3.25 -20.66
CA ALA A 4 48.13 3.81 -21.84
C ALA A 4 46.97 4.70 -21.36
N ALA A 5 47.19 6.00 -21.49
CA ALA A 5 46.19 7.04 -21.30
C ALA A 5 45.37 7.18 -22.61
N CYS A 6 44.06 7.19 -22.51
CA CYS A 6 43.16 7.64 -23.57
C CYS A 6 42.48 8.93 -23.15
N THR A 7 42.91 10.02 -23.76
CA THR A 7 42.32 11.35 -23.76
C THR A 7 41.05 11.38 -24.63
N SER A 8 39.94 11.78 -24.12
CA SER A 8 38.73 12.08 -24.88
C SER A 8 38.42 13.59 -24.84
N THR A 9 38.40 14.13 -26.05
CA THR A 9 38.15 15.52 -26.44
C THR A 9 36.70 15.95 -26.15
N PRO A 10 36.44 17.19 -25.70
CA PRO A 10 35.06 17.74 -25.58
C PRO A 10 34.57 18.28 -26.92
N ALA A 11 33.36 17.90 -27.29
CA ALA A 11 32.67 18.44 -28.48
C ALA A 11 31.93 19.74 -28.14
N ALA A 12 32.05 20.69 -29.08
CA ALA A 12 31.59 22.06 -29.01
C ALA A 12 30.08 22.23 -29.09
N SER A 13 29.57 23.22 -28.36
CA SER A 13 28.19 23.71 -28.40
C SER A 13 27.92 24.57 -29.64
N PRO A 14 26.72 24.51 -30.27
CA PRO A 14 26.31 25.46 -31.30
C PRO A 14 25.67 26.72 -30.69
N PRO A 15 25.70 27.86 -31.42
CA PRO A 15 25.26 29.18 -30.94
C PRO A 15 23.75 29.41 -31.08
N PRO A 16 23.19 30.43 -30.38
CA PRO A 16 21.76 30.71 -30.37
C PRO A 16 21.33 31.52 -31.61
N GLY A 17 20.35 30.95 -32.33
CA GLY A 17 19.67 31.65 -33.41
C GLY A 17 18.55 32.56 -32.91
N LYS A 18 18.68 33.88 -33.15
CA LYS A 18 17.61 34.87 -33.07
C LYS A 18 16.63 34.67 -34.23
N ALA A 19 15.36 34.58 -33.95
CA ALA A 19 14.31 34.90 -34.95
C ALA A 19 13.12 35.53 -34.25
N THR A 20 12.98 36.80 -34.50
CA THR A 20 11.81 37.68 -34.33
C THR A 20 10.73 37.29 -35.34
N ALA A 21 9.50 37.06 -34.89
CA ALA A 21 8.32 37.31 -35.73
C ALA A 21 7.09 37.58 -34.84
N SER A 22 6.65 38.80 -34.99
CA SER A 22 5.39 39.37 -34.52
C SER A 22 4.21 38.69 -35.24
N GLY A 23 3.21 38.23 -34.47
CA GLY A 23 1.96 37.69 -35.00
C GLY A 23 0.83 37.88 -34.01
N LYS A 24 0.20 39.06 -34.08
CA LYS A 24 -1.03 39.43 -33.35
C LYS A 24 -2.21 38.70 -34.02
N ALA A 25 -2.81 37.75 -33.32
CA ALA A 25 -4.11 37.20 -33.71
C ALA A 25 -5.00 37.08 -32.46
N THR A 26 -5.90 38.05 -32.37
CA THR A 26 -7.08 38.05 -31.51
C THR A 26 -8.06 36.99 -32.02
N ALA A 27 -8.31 35.95 -31.23
CA ALA A 27 -9.48 35.13 -31.41
C ALA A 27 -10.09 34.84 -30.03
N SER A 28 -11.13 35.61 -29.75
CA SER A 28 -12.08 35.38 -28.66
C SER A 28 -12.83 34.10 -28.94
N GLY A 29 -12.37 33.00 -28.37
CA GLY A 29 -13.06 31.73 -28.35
C GLY A 29 -13.57 31.44 -26.95
N LYS A 30 -14.83 31.77 -26.69
CA LYS A 30 -15.59 31.42 -25.52
C LYS A 30 -15.71 29.89 -25.47
N ALA A 31 -14.73 29.19 -24.89
CA ALA A 31 -14.81 27.79 -24.60
C ALA A 31 -15.75 27.58 -23.41
N THR A 32 -16.98 27.31 -23.70
CA THR A 32 -17.95 26.71 -22.77
C THR A 32 -17.38 25.38 -22.33
N ALA A 33 -16.75 25.37 -21.17
CA ALA A 33 -16.36 24.14 -20.49
C ALA A 33 -17.64 23.43 -20.06
N SER A 34 -18.16 22.62 -20.97
CA SER A 34 -19.20 21.66 -20.66
C SER A 34 -18.60 20.55 -19.81
N GLY A 35 -18.40 20.86 -18.54
CA GLY A 35 -18.02 19.92 -17.53
C GLY A 35 -19.19 19.03 -17.15
N LYS A 36 -19.69 18.24 -18.10
CA LYS A 36 -20.76 17.30 -17.79
C LYS A 36 -20.25 15.87 -17.82
N ALA A 37 -20.45 15.27 -16.66
CA ALA A 37 -20.56 13.83 -16.44
C ALA A 37 -19.28 13.02 -16.54
N ARG A 38 -18.49 13.09 -15.52
CA ARG A 38 -17.96 11.83 -15.02
C ARG A 38 -19.11 11.05 -14.40
N ALA A 39 -19.85 10.35 -15.23
CA ALA A 39 -20.62 9.21 -14.80
C ALA A 39 -19.62 8.31 -14.09
N GLY A 40 -19.69 8.34 -12.76
CA GLY A 40 -18.79 7.57 -11.91
C GLY A 40 -19.04 6.10 -12.17
N HIS A 41 -18.28 5.53 -13.09
CA HIS A 41 -18.08 4.11 -13.18
C HIS A 41 -17.38 3.76 -11.85
N ARG A 42 -18.20 3.46 -10.83
CA ARG A 42 -17.71 3.01 -9.53
C ARG A 42 -16.91 1.75 -9.80
N ALA A 43 -15.61 1.88 -9.84
CA ALA A 43 -14.70 0.76 -9.97
C ALA A 43 -15.14 -0.30 -8.95
N LYS A 44 -15.57 -1.46 -9.43
CA LYS A 44 -15.99 -2.56 -8.57
C LYS A 44 -14.79 -2.94 -7.72
N ALA A 45 -14.93 -2.91 -6.40
CA ALA A 45 -13.88 -3.33 -5.49
C ALA A 45 -14.30 -4.63 -4.79
N VAL A 46 -13.39 -5.58 -4.76
CA VAL A 46 -13.52 -6.84 -4.05
C VAL A 46 -12.59 -6.80 -2.84
N THR A 47 -13.12 -7.07 -1.65
CA THR A 47 -12.32 -7.20 -0.44
C THR A 47 -12.43 -8.63 0.08
N GLY A 48 -11.32 -9.25 0.38
CA GLY A 48 -11.30 -10.63 0.88
C GLY A 48 -9.93 -11.07 1.32
N VAL A 49 -9.78 -12.37 1.53
CA VAL A 49 -8.54 -13.03 1.92
C VAL A 49 -8.00 -13.81 0.73
N VAL A 50 -6.72 -13.68 0.47
CA VAL A 50 -6.02 -14.38 -0.61
C VAL A 50 -6.00 -15.89 -0.30
N GLN A 51 -6.53 -16.69 -1.23
CA GLN A 51 -6.51 -18.15 -1.16
C GLN A 51 -5.33 -18.73 -1.93
N SER A 52 -5.11 -18.23 -3.13
CA SER A 52 -3.98 -18.60 -3.97
C SER A 52 -3.52 -17.40 -4.81
N VAL A 53 -2.26 -17.41 -5.19
CA VAL A 53 -1.63 -16.41 -6.07
C VAL A 53 -0.85 -17.17 -7.12
N SER A 54 -1.08 -16.85 -8.37
CA SER A 54 -0.28 -17.30 -9.51
C SER A 54 0.25 -16.10 -10.29
N ALA A 55 1.06 -16.35 -11.30
CA ALA A 55 1.61 -15.26 -12.14
C ALA A 55 0.54 -14.44 -12.86
N SER A 56 -0.60 -15.08 -13.21
CA SER A 56 -1.66 -14.47 -14.02
C SER A 56 -3.01 -14.38 -13.32
N SER A 57 -3.15 -14.92 -12.12
CA SER A 57 -4.43 -14.93 -11.40
C SER A 57 -4.29 -14.86 -9.88
N LEU A 58 -5.31 -14.30 -9.26
CA LEU A 58 -5.47 -14.16 -7.82
C LEU A 58 -6.83 -14.69 -7.42
N GLU A 59 -6.85 -15.65 -6.50
CA GLU A 59 -8.09 -16.09 -5.87
C GLU A 59 -8.33 -15.38 -4.55
N VAL A 60 -9.46 -14.70 -4.44
CA VAL A 60 -9.85 -13.95 -3.24
C VAL A 60 -11.14 -14.51 -2.68
N LYS A 61 -11.09 -14.99 -1.44
CA LYS A 61 -12.28 -15.40 -0.68
C LYS A 61 -12.92 -14.19 -0.03
N SER A 62 -14.09 -13.81 -0.52
CA SER A 62 -14.92 -12.75 0.06
C SER A 62 -16.15 -13.37 0.70
N ARG A 63 -16.23 -13.32 2.03
CA ARG A 63 -17.27 -14.00 2.81
C ARG A 63 -17.31 -15.50 2.49
N LYS A 64 -18.33 -15.96 1.73
CA LYS A 64 -18.52 -17.39 1.34
C LYS A 64 -18.14 -17.67 -0.12
N ILE A 65 -17.77 -16.65 -0.89
CA ILE A 65 -17.54 -16.77 -2.34
C ILE A 65 -16.06 -16.60 -2.62
N VAL A 66 -15.48 -17.51 -3.38
CA VAL A 66 -14.15 -17.38 -3.97
C VAL A 66 -14.31 -16.74 -5.35
N LYS A 67 -13.52 -15.70 -5.61
CA LYS A 67 -13.46 -15.02 -6.90
C LYS A 67 -12.07 -15.12 -7.47
N THR A 68 -11.98 -15.60 -8.69
CA THR A 68 -10.75 -15.58 -9.48
C THR A 68 -10.67 -14.24 -10.20
N ILE A 69 -9.56 -13.56 -10.08
CA ILE A 69 -9.30 -12.23 -10.64
C ILE A 69 -8.04 -12.34 -11.48
N ALA A 70 -8.09 -11.95 -12.74
CA ALA A 70 -6.92 -11.93 -13.61
C ALA A 70 -5.93 -10.84 -13.14
N LEU A 71 -4.65 -11.16 -13.21
CA LEU A 71 -3.54 -10.24 -12.98
C LEU A 71 -2.87 -9.96 -14.31
N ASP A 72 -2.49 -8.71 -14.50
CA ASP A 72 -1.79 -8.28 -15.68
C ASP A 72 -0.54 -7.47 -15.28
N THR A 73 0.31 -7.15 -16.26
CA THR A 73 1.54 -6.38 -16.06
C THR A 73 1.28 -4.94 -15.60
N ALA A 74 0.10 -4.40 -15.88
CA ALA A 74 -0.34 -3.08 -15.43
C ALA A 74 -0.93 -3.08 -14.01
N THR A 75 -1.15 -4.26 -13.41
CA THR A 75 -1.67 -4.39 -12.05
C THR A 75 -0.71 -3.75 -11.04
N ARG A 76 -1.21 -2.80 -10.27
CA ARG A 76 -0.44 -2.10 -9.24
C ARG A 76 -0.67 -2.72 -7.88
N TYR A 77 0.42 -2.93 -7.15
CA TYR A 77 0.39 -3.49 -5.81
C TYR A 77 0.80 -2.44 -4.79
N SER A 78 0.10 -2.38 -3.67
CA SER A 78 0.47 -1.50 -2.55
C SER A 78 0.17 -2.17 -1.21
N ARG A 79 0.99 -1.86 -0.20
CA ARG A 79 0.74 -2.24 1.19
C ARG A 79 0.56 -0.96 2.01
N GLY A 80 -0.69 -0.67 2.36
CA GLY A 80 -1.06 0.65 2.88
C GLY A 80 -0.85 1.72 1.80
N HIS A 81 0.11 2.64 2.01
CA HIS A 81 0.45 3.71 1.06
C HIS A 81 1.77 3.46 0.31
N THR A 82 2.44 2.34 0.57
CA THR A 82 3.74 2.01 -0.05
C THR A 82 3.52 1.08 -1.23
N SER A 83 4.10 1.41 -2.39
CA SER A 83 4.13 0.50 -3.54
C SER A 83 4.99 -0.71 -3.22
N VAL A 84 4.52 -1.88 -3.62
CA VAL A 84 5.23 -3.16 -3.45
C VAL A 84 5.15 -3.96 -4.76
N THR A 85 5.93 -5.03 -4.85
CA THR A 85 5.87 -5.95 -5.99
C THR A 85 4.83 -7.06 -5.76
N ALA A 86 4.48 -7.79 -6.80
CA ALA A 86 3.59 -8.95 -6.73
C ALA A 86 4.07 -10.00 -5.72
N ALA A 87 5.40 -10.15 -5.56
CA ALA A 87 6.01 -11.08 -4.61
C ALA A 87 5.67 -10.79 -3.13
N ALA A 88 5.25 -9.56 -2.83
CA ALA A 88 4.80 -9.20 -1.48
C ALA A 88 3.40 -9.73 -1.13
N LEU A 89 2.67 -10.26 -2.13
CA LEU A 89 1.34 -10.80 -1.95
C LEU A 89 1.41 -12.28 -1.58
N THR A 90 0.95 -12.62 -0.38
CA THR A 90 1.00 -13.99 0.14
C THR A 90 -0.40 -14.52 0.47
N LYS A 91 -0.52 -15.86 0.45
CA LYS A 91 -1.73 -16.55 0.88
C LYS A 91 -2.08 -16.18 2.32
N GLY A 92 -3.35 -15.97 2.59
CA GLY A 92 -3.86 -15.59 3.92
C GLY A 92 -3.92 -14.07 4.16
N GLU A 93 -3.30 -13.25 3.32
CA GLU A 93 -3.38 -11.80 3.47
C GLU A 93 -4.75 -11.26 3.08
N ARG A 94 -5.16 -10.21 3.78
CA ARG A 94 -6.38 -9.50 3.45
C ARG A 94 -6.08 -8.43 2.42
N VAL A 95 -6.83 -8.46 1.32
CA VAL A 95 -6.63 -7.53 0.20
C VAL A 95 -7.92 -6.81 -0.17
N ARG A 96 -7.75 -5.63 -0.74
CA ARG A 96 -8.79 -4.90 -1.46
C ARG A 96 -8.34 -4.76 -2.91
N VAL A 97 -9.06 -5.41 -3.81
CA VAL A 97 -8.79 -5.38 -5.24
C VAL A 97 -9.75 -4.41 -5.91
N ARG A 98 -9.24 -3.45 -6.65
CA ARG A 98 -10.02 -2.63 -7.58
C ARG A 98 -9.94 -3.28 -8.95
N LEU A 99 -11.08 -3.50 -9.55
CA LEU A 99 -11.19 -4.14 -10.87
C LEU A 99 -11.18 -3.08 -11.96
N VAL A 100 -10.65 -3.44 -13.12
CA VAL A 100 -10.80 -2.67 -14.35
C VAL A 100 -12.27 -2.67 -14.74
N VAL A 101 -12.77 -1.54 -15.20
CA VAL A 101 -14.15 -1.39 -15.62
C VAL A 101 -14.23 -1.66 -17.13
N GLY A 102 -15.14 -2.54 -17.52
CA GLY A 102 -15.40 -2.83 -18.94
C GLY A 102 -14.90 -4.19 -19.42
N ASP A 103 -14.10 -4.90 -18.63
CA ASP A 103 -13.63 -6.23 -19.01
C ASP A 103 -14.71 -7.30 -18.81
N ALA A 104 -14.80 -8.23 -19.75
CA ALA A 104 -15.67 -9.41 -19.66
C ALA A 104 -15.22 -10.32 -18.49
N ALA A 105 -13.93 -10.39 -18.22
CA ALA A 105 -13.34 -11.07 -17.07
C ALA A 105 -12.87 -10.04 -16.02
N PRO A 106 -13.00 -10.32 -14.71
CA PRO A 106 -12.56 -9.40 -13.69
C PRO A 106 -11.03 -9.33 -13.65
N THR A 107 -10.48 -8.23 -14.17
CA THR A 107 -9.03 -7.93 -14.16
C THR A 107 -8.69 -6.95 -13.06
N ALA A 108 -7.58 -7.15 -12.36
CA ALA A 108 -7.17 -6.28 -11.26
C ALA A 108 -6.43 -5.04 -11.78
N ALA A 109 -6.98 -3.84 -11.51
CA ALA A 109 -6.27 -2.58 -11.74
C ALA A 109 -5.31 -2.26 -10.59
N THR A 110 -5.76 -2.47 -9.34
CA THR A 110 -4.95 -2.18 -8.14
C THR A 110 -5.27 -3.17 -7.03
N ILE A 111 -4.24 -3.70 -6.41
CA ILE A 111 -4.35 -4.57 -5.24
C ILE A 111 -3.73 -3.84 -4.05
N VAL A 112 -4.55 -3.57 -3.04
CA VAL A 112 -4.11 -2.99 -1.77
C VAL A 112 -4.07 -4.10 -0.73
N ILE A 113 -2.87 -4.45 -0.29
CA ILE A 113 -2.65 -5.40 0.79
C ILE A 113 -2.92 -4.67 2.10
N MET A 114 -3.89 -5.16 2.85
CA MET A 114 -4.31 -4.56 4.11
C MET A 114 -3.48 -5.13 5.25
N PHE A 115 -3.04 -4.28 6.16
CA PHE A 115 -2.41 -4.76 7.38
C PHE A 115 -3.43 -5.54 8.23
N PRO A 116 -3.10 -6.76 8.67
CA PRO A 116 -3.90 -7.47 9.65
C PRO A 116 -4.02 -6.63 10.93
N LYS A 117 -5.19 -6.69 11.54
CA LYS A 117 -5.47 -6.03 12.82
C LYS A 117 -5.78 -7.09 13.86
N ILE A 118 -5.12 -7.00 15.00
CA ILE A 118 -5.36 -7.88 16.16
C ILE A 118 -5.66 -6.98 17.35
N SER A 119 -6.76 -7.27 18.03
CA SER A 119 -7.15 -6.56 19.26
C SER A 119 -7.05 -7.49 20.45
N GLY A 120 -6.59 -6.99 21.57
CA GLY A 120 -6.44 -7.77 22.79
C GLY A 120 -5.92 -6.94 23.94
N THR A 121 -5.52 -7.64 25.01
CA THR A 121 -4.94 -7.06 26.20
C THR A 121 -3.43 -7.26 26.17
N VAL A 122 -2.68 -6.22 26.51
CA VAL A 122 -1.22 -6.22 26.55
C VAL A 122 -0.74 -6.97 27.79
N SER A 123 0.30 -7.77 27.63
CA SER A 123 1.03 -8.42 28.71
C SER A 123 2.50 -8.57 28.34
N ALA A 124 3.35 -8.75 29.31
CA ALA A 124 4.80 -8.93 29.14
C ALA A 124 5.43 -7.83 28.24
N LEU A 125 5.20 -6.58 28.59
CA LEU A 125 5.76 -5.41 27.89
C LEU A 125 7.28 -5.37 28.05
N SER A 126 7.99 -5.16 26.94
CA SER A 126 9.43 -4.99 26.87
C SER A 126 9.81 -3.88 25.88
N ALA A 127 11.08 -3.48 25.85
CA ALA A 127 11.57 -2.47 24.92
C ALA A 127 11.45 -2.88 23.44
N SER A 128 11.48 -4.19 23.14
CA SER A 128 11.43 -4.73 21.77
C SER A 128 10.04 -5.22 21.33
N GLY A 129 9.08 -5.26 22.26
CA GLY A 129 7.75 -5.75 21.97
C GLY A 129 6.93 -6.10 23.19
N PHE A 130 5.79 -6.71 22.95
CA PHE A 130 4.86 -7.16 23.97
C PHE A 130 4.05 -8.37 23.50
N THR A 131 3.39 -8.99 24.43
CA THR A 131 2.45 -10.08 24.15
C THR A 131 1.03 -9.52 24.15
N LEU A 132 0.21 -9.95 23.19
CA LEU A 132 -1.18 -9.55 23.07
C LEU A 132 -2.07 -10.78 23.19
N THR A 133 -2.90 -10.83 24.21
CA THR A 133 -3.91 -11.87 24.37
C THR A 133 -5.23 -11.40 23.75
N SER A 134 -5.64 -12.05 22.66
CA SER A 134 -6.89 -11.73 21.96
C SER A 134 -8.10 -12.26 22.73
N ARG A 135 -9.31 -11.79 22.36
CA ARG A 135 -10.57 -12.16 23.02
C ARG A 135 -10.83 -13.68 23.08
N GLY A 136 -10.23 -14.46 22.16
CA GLY A 136 -10.33 -15.92 22.14
C GLY A 136 -9.25 -16.64 22.96
N GLY A 137 -8.46 -15.92 23.79
CA GLY A 137 -7.35 -16.50 24.55
C GLY A 137 -6.09 -16.77 23.71
N VAL A 138 -6.11 -16.46 22.42
CA VAL A 138 -4.94 -16.66 21.56
C VAL A 138 -3.90 -15.59 21.85
N VAL A 139 -2.68 -16.05 22.11
CA VAL A 139 -1.53 -15.22 22.45
C VAL A 139 -0.75 -14.89 21.18
N HIS A 140 -0.52 -13.60 20.92
CA HIS A 140 0.23 -13.09 19.79
C HIS A 140 1.47 -12.34 20.27
N ARG A 141 2.61 -12.67 19.72
CA ARG A 141 3.85 -11.93 19.96
C ARG A 141 3.91 -10.71 19.03
N ILE A 142 4.01 -9.53 19.61
CA ILE A 142 4.09 -8.27 18.88
C ILE A 142 5.49 -7.71 19.03
N THR A 143 6.15 -7.43 17.92
CA THR A 143 7.44 -6.73 17.90
C THR A 143 7.22 -5.27 17.54
N VAL A 144 7.84 -4.37 18.26
CA VAL A 144 7.80 -2.94 17.98
C VAL A 144 9.14 -2.46 17.44
N SER A 145 9.14 -1.36 16.73
CA SER A 145 10.32 -0.70 16.19
C SER A 145 10.23 0.81 16.42
N PRO A 146 11.30 1.58 16.26
CA PRO A 146 11.25 3.04 16.34
C PRO A 146 10.26 3.70 15.37
N SER A 147 9.91 3.00 14.28
CA SER A 147 8.90 3.45 13.30
C SER A 147 7.47 3.06 13.67
N THR A 148 7.24 2.40 14.80
CA THR A 148 5.89 2.05 15.27
C THR A 148 5.17 3.30 15.77
N SER A 149 4.00 3.59 15.22
CA SER A 149 3.16 4.71 15.65
C SER A 149 2.21 4.28 16.76
N TYR A 150 2.19 5.03 17.84
CA TYR A 150 1.25 4.83 18.95
C TYR A 150 0.14 5.87 18.89
N LYS A 151 -1.09 5.47 19.21
CA LYS A 151 -2.26 6.35 19.24
C LYS A 151 -3.14 6.04 20.44
N VAL A 152 -3.69 7.09 21.03
CA VAL A 152 -4.76 7.01 22.05
C VAL A 152 -5.94 7.79 21.49
N ARG A 153 -7.12 7.17 21.35
CA ARG A 153 -8.32 7.82 20.78
C ARG A 153 -8.04 8.54 19.46
N LYS A 154 -7.22 7.95 18.58
CA LYS A 154 -6.77 8.49 17.28
C LYS A 154 -5.74 9.64 17.36
N ALA A 155 -5.48 10.21 18.53
CA ALA A 155 -4.40 11.17 18.72
C ALA A 155 -3.03 10.46 18.80
N ALA A 156 -1.99 11.12 18.35
CA ALA A 156 -0.64 10.60 18.48
C ALA A 156 -0.27 10.45 19.96
N ALA A 157 0.38 9.36 20.29
CA ALA A 157 0.84 9.04 21.64
C ALA A 157 2.27 8.50 21.61
N SER A 158 2.87 8.34 22.77
CA SER A 158 4.19 7.74 22.92
C SER A 158 4.10 6.27 23.38
N ALA A 159 5.21 5.55 23.27
CA ALA A 159 5.29 4.17 23.77
C ALA A 159 5.06 4.08 25.28
N SER A 160 5.34 5.16 26.03
CA SER A 160 5.11 5.24 27.48
C SER A 160 3.64 5.18 27.89
N SER A 161 2.71 5.40 26.93
CA SER A 161 1.28 5.23 27.16
C SER A 161 0.84 3.76 27.14
N LEU A 162 1.75 2.85 26.78
CA LEU A 162 1.47 1.42 26.73
C LEU A 162 1.96 0.78 28.04
N HIS A 163 1.07 0.04 28.70
CA HIS A 163 1.39 -0.73 29.92
C HIS A 163 0.58 -2.02 29.94
N ASP A 164 0.99 -2.93 30.78
CA ASP A 164 0.31 -4.23 30.91
C ASP A 164 -1.14 -4.05 31.37
N GLY A 165 -2.03 -4.88 30.88
CA GLY A 165 -3.46 -4.83 31.16
C GLY A 165 -4.25 -3.91 30.24
N VAL A 166 -3.61 -3.04 29.45
CA VAL A 166 -4.31 -2.13 28.54
C VAL A 166 -4.82 -2.87 27.33
N LYS A 167 -6.02 -2.51 26.89
CA LYS A 167 -6.58 -3.00 25.64
C LYS A 167 -6.05 -2.21 24.46
N VAL A 168 -5.56 -2.91 23.44
CA VAL A 168 -5.03 -2.29 22.23
C VAL A 168 -5.53 -2.97 20.97
N THR A 169 -5.49 -2.23 19.87
CA THR A 169 -5.61 -2.78 18.51
C THR A 169 -4.29 -2.54 17.78
N VAL A 170 -3.62 -3.60 17.43
CA VAL A 170 -2.36 -3.55 16.69
C VAL A 170 -2.62 -3.82 15.22
N SER A 171 -2.08 -2.98 14.35
CA SER A 171 -2.01 -3.22 12.92
C SER A 171 -0.57 -3.29 12.46
N GLY A 172 -0.24 -4.28 11.64
CA GLY A 172 1.14 -4.50 11.23
C GLY A 172 1.29 -5.64 10.23
N THR A 173 2.49 -6.11 10.05
CA THR A 173 2.82 -7.21 9.15
C THR A 173 3.03 -8.49 9.95
N LEU A 174 2.33 -9.56 9.56
CA LEU A 174 2.55 -10.89 10.14
C LEU A 174 3.83 -11.47 9.55
N ARG A 175 4.71 -11.97 10.40
CA ARG A 175 5.94 -12.66 10.00
C ARG A 175 5.69 -14.18 9.88
N ALA A 176 6.55 -14.87 9.15
CA ALA A 176 6.48 -16.33 9.02
C ALA A 176 6.55 -17.06 10.38
N SER A 177 7.21 -16.47 11.38
CA SER A 177 7.28 -16.96 12.76
C SER A 177 5.97 -16.83 13.56
N GLY A 178 4.89 -16.29 12.97
CA GLY A 178 3.64 -15.99 13.67
C GLY A 178 3.67 -14.69 14.50
N ALA A 179 4.85 -14.07 14.66
CA ALA A 179 4.95 -12.77 15.31
C ALA A 179 4.46 -11.65 14.39
N MET A 180 3.86 -10.61 14.96
CA MET A 180 3.42 -9.43 14.21
C MET A 180 4.39 -8.27 14.44
N ALA A 181 4.96 -7.74 13.36
CA ALA A 181 5.68 -6.47 13.41
C ALA A 181 4.67 -5.32 13.39
N ALA A 182 4.56 -4.60 14.50
CA ALA A 182 3.60 -3.52 14.66
C ALA A 182 3.99 -2.32 13.80
N LYS A 183 3.03 -1.80 13.04
CA LYS A 183 3.11 -0.51 12.35
C LYS A 183 2.39 0.57 13.15
N THR A 184 1.21 0.24 13.67
CA THR A 184 0.41 1.15 14.50
C THR A 184 -0.19 0.38 15.67
N VAL A 185 -0.10 0.97 16.85
CA VAL A 185 -0.73 0.49 18.09
C VAL A 185 -1.76 1.53 18.52
N ASP A 186 -3.02 1.19 18.41
CA ASP A 186 -4.15 2.01 18.88
C ASP A 186 -4.52 1.56 20.29
N ILE A 187 -4.27 2.39 21.28
CA ILE A 187 -4.57 2.16 22.69
C ILE A 187 -6.04 2.54 22.91
N LEU A 188 -6.80 1.58 23.42
CA LEU A 188 -8.21 1.77 23.73
C LEU A 188 -8.34 2.19 25.19
N PRO A 189 -9.21 3.18 25.48
CA PRO A 189 -9.46 3.59 26.86
C PRO A 189 -10.22 2.54 27.67
#